data_1eab0c791a8c07aa481b7f5b659a6dae
#
_entry.id   1eab0c791a8c07aa481b7f5b659a6dae
#
_cell.length_a   1.000
_cell.length_b   1.000
_cell.length_c   1.000
_cell.angle_alpha   90.00
_cell.angle_beta   90.00
_cell.angle_gamma   90.00
#
_symmetry.space_group_name_H-M   'P 1'
#
loop_
_entity.id
_entity.type
_entity.pdbx_description
1 polymer ?
#
loop_
_entity_poly.entity_id
_entity_poly.type
_entity_poly.pdbx_seq_one_letter_code
_entity_poly.pdbx_strand_id
1 'polypeptide(L)'
;MFVYFDVLHIYYIPQYLPVIKKLTKKGHKCVLIFYKSQDAKLISVCNKFIADNRLSAVWLNDTSQAFAFYQKSEVDWIIFGNAFPQSEKLNKKTALMQHGIGPKQCYYDVSNAGMTVRFVEGVHRKKRLQSLYPNGTFIDSGYAKLDPLFDYSVEKISLEKLGLDPNKRTLLYAPTFYPSSIECMSDHFAYDFADYNIIIKPHFFTLTKPRYKKQRFKLANWKKHTNVYIADENQFDLTPFIAVADIMLSDASSAIFEFAALDKPVIWCDFYKLRWSYRGIFSFRLKGRLDDDIHYFNEICYPAKHYQDLANMISQSSYESDVFKENRARLIKLLAGKMDGLSAERIANYLEENK
;
A
#
# COMPACT_ATOMS: atom_id res chain seq x y z
N MET A 1 26.92 7.36 -1.14
CA MET A 1 25.88 8.27 -0.58
C MET A 1 25.46 7.83 0.81
N PHE A 2 24.96 8.79 1.58
CA PHE A 2 24.29 8.53 2.84
C PHE A 2 22.83 9.01 2.73
N VAL A 3 21.86 8.12 2.96
CA VAL A 3 20.42 8.36 2.68
C VAL A 3 19.59 8.05 3.92
N TYR A 4 18.73 8.98 4.31
CA TYR A 4 17.71 8.77 5.33
C TYR A 4 16.35 8.46 4.69
N PHE A 5 15.62 7.55 5.34
CA PHE A 5 14.24 7.20 4.98
C PHE A 5 13.33 7.51 6.17
N ASP A 6 12.50 8.53 6.04
CA ASP A 6 11.53 8.92 7.07
C ASP A 6 10.38 7.91 7.17
N VAL A 7 10.24 7.25 8.32
CA VAL A 7 9.22 6.23 8.57
C VAL A 7 8.20 6.76 9.57
N LEU A 8 7.41 7.75 9.13
CA LEU A 8 6.27 8.22 9.94
C LEU A 8 5.27 7.09 10.20
N HIS A 9 5.12 6.16 9.26
CA HIS A 9 4.26 5.00 9.39
C HIS A 9 4.94 3.75 8.83
N ILE A 10 4.78 2.61 9.52
CA ILE A 10 5.39 1.33 9.14
C ILE A 10 5.01 0.89 7.71
N TYR A 11 3.84 1.24 7.23
CA TYR A 11 3.38 0.88 5.88
C TYR A 11 4.07 1.68 4.75
N TYR A 12 5.04 2.58 5.07
CA TYR A 12 5.95 3.15 4.06
C TYR A 12 7.07 2.18 3.69
N ILE A 13 7.45 1.30 4.62
CA ILE A 13 8.60 0.41 4.48
C ILE A 13 8.54 -0.47 3.22
N PRO A 14 7.41 -1.09 2.84
CA PRO A 14 7.35 -1.89 1.62
C PRO A 14 7.72 -1.12 0.34
N GLN A 15 7.48 0.21 0.30
CA GLN A 15 7.89 1.07 -0.81
C GLN A 15 9.39 1.41 -0.74
N TYR A 16 9.95 1.53 0.46
CA TYR A 16 11.36 1.88 0.67
C TYR A 16 12.31 0.70 0.53
N LEU A 17 11.90 -0.48 0.99
CA LEU A 17 12.78 -1.64 1.15
C LEU A 17 13.49 -2.06 -0.16
N PRO A 18 12.83 -2.11 -1.32
CA PRO A 18 13.51 -2.42 -2.58
C PRO A 18 14.60 -1.39 -2.93
N VAL A 19 14.35 -0.09 -2.68
CA VAL A 19 15.32 0.98 -2.94
C VAL A 19 16.49 0.87 -1.96
N ILE A 20 16.22 0.64 -0.67
CA ILE A 20 17.27 0.41 0.34
C ILE A 20 18.17 -0.75 -0.07
N LYS A 21 17.58 -1.88 -0.49
CA LYS A 21 18.35 -3.06 -0.95
C LYS A 21 19.24 -2.72 -2.15
N LYS A 22 18.74 -1.98 -3.13
CA LYS A 22 19.52 -1.57 -4.31
C LYS A 22 20.67 -0.63 -3.92
N LEU A 23 20.38 0.40 -3.12
CA LEU A 23 21.41 1.35 -2.65
C LEU A 23 22.48 0.66 -1.79
N THR A 24 22.07 -0.20 -0.86
CA THR A 24 23.01 -0.94 0.00
C THR A 24 23.90 -1.88 -0.82
N LYS A 25 23.34 -2.57 -1.82
CA LYS A 25 24.11 -3.41 -2.75
C LYS A 25 25.17 -2.63 -3.52
N LYS A 26 24.92 -1.34 -3.79
CA LYS A 26 25.86 -0.41 -4.44
C LYS A 26 26.84 0.23 -3.44
N GLY A 27 26.85 -0.18 -2.16
CA GLY A 27 27.76 0.32 -1.13
C GLY A 27 27.31 1.63 -0.46
N HIS A 28 26.05 2.03 -0.62
CA HIS A 28 25.52 3.23 0.02
C HIS A 28 24.98 2.94 1.43
N LYS A 29 25.09 3.94 2.31
CA LYS A 29 24.57 3.87 3.68
C LYS A 29 23.11 4.33 3.69
N CYS A 30 22.21 3.48 4.18
CA CYS A 30 20.80 3.77 4.35
C CYS A 30 20.40 3.65 5.81
N VAL A 31 19.63 4.60 6.33
CA VAL A 31 19.16 4.60 7.73
C VAL A 31 17.68 4.97 7.77
N LEU A 32 16.90 4.18 8.47
CA LEU A 32 15.48 4.41 8.73
C LEU A 32 15.31 5.34 9.94
N ILE A 33 14.46 6.35 9.83
CA ILE A 33 14.17 7.29 10.91
C ILE A 33 12.76 7.03 11.42
N PHE A 34 12.64 6.57 12.67
CA PHE A 34 11.40 6.23 13.35
C PHE A 34 11.08 7.22 14.47
N TYR A 35 9.84 7.16 15.01
CA TYR A 35 9.31 8.04 16.03
C TYR A 35 8.76 7.26 17.23
N LYS A 36 9.23 7.56 18.46
CA LYS A 36 8.80 6.91 19.71
C LYS A 36 7.41 7.34 20.19
N SER A 37 6.87 8.44 19.64
CA SER A 37 5.51 8.90 19.95
C SER A 37 4.40 7.95 19.45
N GLN A 38 4.78 6.85 18.83
CA GLN A 38 3.87 5.81 18.35
C GLN A 38 3.49 4.84 19.48
N ASP A 39 2.46 4.04 19.23
CA ASP A 39 2.02 2.98 20.11
C ASP A 39 3.15 1.96 20.41
N ALA A 40 3.30 1.53 21.68
CA ALA A 40 4.35 0.61 22.09
C ALA A 40 4.38 -0.70 21.28
N LYS A 41 3.20 -1.20 20.89
CA LYS A 41 3.08 -2.40 20.05
C LYS A 41 3.68 -2.15 18.65
N LEU A 42 3.47 -0.97 18.09
CA LEU A 42 4.05 -0.58 16.81
C LEU A 42 5.57 -0.47 16.90
N ILE A 43 6.10 0.11 18.00
CA ILE A 43 7.53 0.17 18.24
C ILE A 43 8.14 -1.24 18.29
N SER A 44 7.48 -2.18 18.94
CA SER A 44 7.92 -3.59 18.99
C SER A 44 7.97 -4.23 17.60
N VAL A 45 6.94 -4.02 16.77
CA VAL A 45 6.91 -4.50 15.37
C VAL A 45 8.05 -3.90 14.55
N CYS A 46 8.28 -2.59 14.68
CA CYS A 46 9.39 -1.92 13.98
C CYS A 46 10.75 -2.45 14.42
N ASN A 47 10.98 -2.62 15.73
CA ASN A 47 12.25 -3.16 16.25
C ASN A 47 12.51 -4.58 15.75
N LYS A 48 11.47 -5.43 15.75
CA LYS A 48 11.58 -6.78 15.19
C LYS A 48 11.95 -6.74 13.70
N PHE A 49 11.25 -5.92 12.91
CA PHE A 49 11.54 -5.76 11.49
C PHE A 49 12.98 -5.29 11.22
N ILE A 50 13.45 -4.28 11.97
CA ILE A 50 14.83 -3.76 11.87
C ILE A 50 15.85 -4.88 12.13
N ALA A 51 15.64 -5.65 13.19
CA ALA A 51 16.52 -6.76 13.58
C ALA A 51 16.53 -7.89 12.53
N ASP A 52 15.34 -8.35 12.11
CA ASP A 52 15.17 -9.44 11.14
C ASP A 52 15.81 -9.09 9.78
N ASN A 53 15.80 -7.81 9.37
CA ASN A 53 16.36 -7.36 8.10
C ASN A 53 17.77 -6.74 8.25
N ARG A 54 18.36 -6.70 9.43
CA ARG A 54 19.69 -6.11 9.72
C ARG A 54 19.83 -4.68 9.22
N LEU A 55 18.77 -3.87 9.42
CA LEU A 55 18.73 -2.49 8.96
C LEU A 55 19.28 -1.54 10.02
N SER A 56 19.87 -0.43 9.57
CA SER A 56 20.25 0.68 10.45
C SER A 56 19.04 1.58 10.71
N ALA A 57 18.83 1.98 11.96
CA ALA A 57 17.73 2.84 12.33
C ALA A 57 18.09 3.86 13.42
N VAL A 58 17.40 5.00 13.40
CA VAL A 58 17.45 6.03 14.44
C VAL A 58 16.03 6.28 14.93
N TRP A 59 15.86 6.44 16.24
CA TRP A 59 14.60 6.73 16.87
C TRP A 59 14.58 8.16 17.42
N LEU A 60 13.71 9.01 16.86
CA LEU A 60 13.39 10.32 17.42
C LEU A 60 12.25 10.17 18.44
N ASN A 61 12.14 11.09 19.39
CA ASN A 61 11.07 11.02 20.38
C ASN A 61 9.70 11.28 19.73
N ASP A 62 9.62 12.29 18.87
CA ASP A 62 8.43 12.65 18.12
C ASP A 62 8.76 13.40 16.82
N THR A 63 7.73 13.73 16.05
CA THR A 63 7.88 14.44 14.76
C THR A 63 8.37 15.88 14.88
N SER A 64 8.25 16.51 16.07
CA SER A 64 8.72 17.89 16.27
C SER A 64 10.22 18.02 16.22
N GLN A 65 10.94 16.93 16.52
CA GLN A 65 12.40 16.88 16.47
C GLN A 65 12.94 16.67 15.05
N ALA A 66 12.10 16.22 14.11
CA ALA A 66 12.52 15.77 12.79
C ALA A 66 13.23 16.87 11.99
N PHE A 67 12.65 18.08 11.96
CA PHE A 67 13.24 19.19 11.19
C PHE A 67 14.67 19.52 11.68
N ALA A 68 14.85 19.74 13.00
CA ALA A 68 16.15 20.06 13.57
C ALA A 68 17.18 18.92 13.39
N PHE A 69 16.71 17.67 13.47
CA PHE A 69 17.54 16.50 13.23
C PHE A 69 18.02 16.45 11.79
N TYR A 70 17.12 16.61 10.81
CA TYR A 70 17.46 16.60 9.39
C TYR A 70 18.37 17.77 9.00
N GLN A 71 18.10 18.97 9.54
CA GLN A 71 18.90 20.16 9.25
C GLN A 71 20.37 20.00 9.68
N LYS A 72 20.61 19.33 10.81
CA LYS A 72 21.96 19.10 11.36
C LYS A 72 22.67 17.87 10.78
N SER A 73 21.95 17.00 10.10
CA SER A 73 22.50 15.74 9.58
C SER A 73 23.40 15.98 8.36
N GLU A 74 24.41 15.12 8.19
CA GLU A 74 25.29 15.10 7.02
C GLU A 74 24.87 13.96 6.07
N VAL A 75 23.72 14.13 5.43
CA VAL A 75 23.17 13.17 4.48
C VAL A 75 23.04 13.79 3.09
N ASP A 76 23.16 12.97 2.07
CA ASP A 76 22.98 13.39 0.68
C ASP A 76 21.49 13.55 0.34
N TRP A 77 20.66 12.62 0.83
CA TRP A 77 19.22 12.58 0.55
C TRP A 77 18.38 12.22 1.76
N ILE A 78 17.18 12.80 1.85
CA ILE A 78 16.13 12.41 2.79
C ILE A 78 14.89 12.00 1.97
N ILE A 79 14.44 10.78 2.17
CA ILE A 79 13.30 10.20 1.45
C ILE A 79 12.08 10.20 2.37
N PHE A 80 10.97 10.76 1.91
CA PHE A 80 9.70 10.86 2.64
C PHE A 80 8.61 10.03 1.96
N GLY A 81 7.72 9.44 2.75
CA GLY A 81 6.53 8.70 2.26
C GLY A 81 5.27 9.56 2.24
N ASN A 82 5.36 10.79 2.71
CA ASN A 82 4.32 11.81 2.71
C ASN A 82 4.95 13.20 2.69
N ALA A 83 4.15 14.26 2.51
CA ALA A 83 4.63 15.63 2.62
C ALA A 83 5.31 15.85 3.99
N PHE A 84 6.48 16.48 3.97
CA PHE A 84 7.14 16.91 5.18
C PHE A 84 7.03 18.43 5.30
N PRO A 85 6.43 18.96 6.37
CA PRO A 85 6.29 20.40 6.56
C PRO A 85 7.65 21.11 6.53
N GLN A 86 7.74 22.22 5.80
CA GLN A 86 8.96 23.01 5.68
C GLN A 86 10.14 22.27 4.99
N SER A 87 9.84 21.25 4.17
CA SER A 87 10.89 20.55 3.41
C SER A 87 11.75 21.47 2.55
N GLU A 88 11.17 22.57 2.04
CA GLU A 88 11.84 23.63 1.28
C GLU A 88 12.88 24.42 2.09
N LYS A 89 12.81 24.37 3.43
CA LYS A 89 13.77 25.02 4.32
C LYS A 89 14.92 24.09 4.74
N LEU A 90 14.85 22.82 4.39
CA LEU A 90 15.94 21.89 4.63
C LEU A 90 17.08 22.15 3.64
N ASN A 91 18.29 22.35 4.15
CA ASN A 91 19.49 22.51 3.34
C ASN A 91 20.00 21.14 2.84
N LYS A 92 19.09 20.29 2.38
CA LYS A 92 19.32 18.90 1.98
C LYS A 92 18.45 18.55 0.78
N LYS A 93 18.90 17.64 -0.06
CA LYS A 93 18.06 17.08 -1.13
C LYS A 93 16.98 16.20 -0.52
N THR A 94 15.76 16.41 -0.97
CA THR A 94 14.59 15.70 -0.46
C THR A 94 13.84 15.01 -1.60
N ALA A 95 13.39 13.79 -1.37
CA ALA A 95 12.58 13.06 -2.32
C ALA A 95 11.28 12.57 -1.70
N LEU A 96 10.20 12.61 -2.46
CA LEU A 96 8.91 12.04 -2.07
C LEU A 96 8.72 10.72 -2.81
N MET A 97 8.56 9.62 -2.04
CA MET A 97 8.13 8.31 -2.53
C MET A 97 6.76 8.01 -1.92
N GLN A 98 5.70 8.24 -2.67
CA GLN A 98 4.34 8.03 -2.16
C GLN A 98 4.12 6.57 -1.74
N HIS A 99 3.55 6.37 -0.55
CA HIS A 99 3.34 5.04 0.06
C HIS A 99 2.18 4.23 -0.52
N GLY A 100 1.43 4.78 -1.47
CA GLY A 100 0.31 4.10 -2.12
C GLY A 100 0.01 4.72 -3.48
N ILE A 101 -0.59 3.92 -4.35
CA ILE A 101 -1.08 4.31 -5.66
C ILE A 101 -2.61 4.39 -5.66
N GLY A 102 -3.20 5.08 -6.63
CA GLY A 102 -4.65 5.09 -6.82
C GLY A 102 -5.33 6.41 -6.52
N PRO A 103 -6.68 6.38 -6.42
CA PRO A 103 -7.52 7.55 -6.53
C PRO A 103 -7.73 8.25 -5.17
N LYS A 104 -6.67 8.78 -4.59
CA LYS A 104 -6.78 9.59 -3.37
C LYS A 104 -6.33 11.01 -3.66
N GLN A 105 -7.19 11.99 -3.34
CA GLN A 105 -6.92 13.41 -3.51
C GLN A 105 -5.60 13.81 -2.82
N CYS A 106 -5.35 13.31 -1.61
CA CYS A 106 -4.13 13.63 -0.87
C CYS A 106 -2.83 13.25 -1.60
N TYR A 107 -2.87 12.35 -2.58
CA TYR A 107 -1.69 12.00 -3.37
C TYR A 107 -1.31 13.08 -4.37
N TYR A 108 -2.23 13.94 -4.74
CA TYR A 108 -1.95 15.15 -5.53
C TYR A 108 -1.57 16.32 -4.63
N ASP A 109 -2.30 16.53 -3.53
CA ASP A 109 -2.07 17.65 -2.60
C ASP A 109 -0.68 17.61 -1.95
N VAL A 110 -0.19 16.42 -1.61
CA VAL A 110 1.12 16.21 -0.99
C VAL A 110 2.28 16.69 -1.85
N SER A 111 2.10 16.83 -3.15
CA SER A 111 3.11 17.34 -4.08
C SER A 111 3.30 18.85 -4.04
N ASN A 112 2.46 19.56 -3.28
CA ASN A 112 2.65 20.97 -2.94
C ASN A 112 3.85 21.19 -2.01
N ALA A 113 4.35 20.15 -1.35
CA ALA A 113 5.55 20.26 -0.53
C ALA A 113 6.77 20.55 -1.41
N GLY A 114 7.61 21.48 -0.99
CA GLY A 114 8.84 21.88 -1.69
C GLY A 114 9.94 20.83 -1.66
N MET A 115 9.70 19.68 -2.25
CA MET A 115 10.65 18.56 -2.38
C MET A 115 11.53 18.75 -3.61
N THR A 116 12.80 18.32 -3.53
CA THR A 116 13.73 18.36 -4.67
C THR A 116 13.23 17.53 -5.82
N VAL A 117 12.66 16.34 -5.54
CA VAL A 117 12.07 15.45 -6.53
C VAL A 117 10.91 14.66 -5.94
N ARG A 118 9.94 14.30 -6.78
CA ARG A 118 8.95 13.28 -6.48
C ARG A 118 9.03 12.14 -7.48
N PHE A 119 9.22 10.93 -6.96
CA PHE A 119 9.08 9.69 -7.71
C PHE A 119 7.60 9.33 -7.79
N VAL A 120 7.13 9.10 -9.01
CA VAL A 120 5.72 8.82 -9.29
C VAL A 120 5.58 7.52 -10.08
N GLU A 121 4.39 6.97 -10.01
CA GLU A 121 3.97 5.79 -10.73
C GLU A 121 3.11 6.15 -11.95
N GLY A 122 3.60 5.85 -13.13
CA GLY A 122 2.90 5.98 -14.40
C GLY A 122 2.82 7.38 -14.99
N VAL A 123 2.63 7.38 -16.28
CA VAL A 123 2.57 8.59 -17.12
C VAL A 123 1.37 9.49 -16.76
N HIS A 124 0.23 8.89 -16.37
CA HIS A 124 -0.97 9.64 -15.99
C HIS A 124 -0.68 10.55 -14.80
N ARG A 125 -0.14 9.98 -13.71
CA ARG A 125 0.21 10.74 -12.51
C ARG A 125 1.23 11.82 -12.79
N LYS A 126 2.29 11.47 -13.53
CA LYS A 126 3.32 12.44 -13.91
C LYS A 126 2.74 13.65 -14.65
N LYS A 127 1.97 13.42 -15.71
CA LYS A 127 1.37 14.50 -16.51
C LYS A 127 0.46 15.38 -15.68
N ARG A 128 -0.40 14.79 -14.86
CA ARG A 128 -1.35 15.54 -14.03
C ARG A 128 -0.64 16.37 -12.96
N LEU A 129 0.38 15.82 -12.29
CA LEU A 129 1.18 16.57 -11.32
C LEU A 129 2.00 17.68 -11.97
N GLN A 130 2.56 17.45 -13.15
CA GLN A 130 3.28 18.49 -13.89
C GLN A 130 2.37 19.65 -14.29
N SER A 131 1.10 19.38 -14.61
CA SER A 131 0.09 20.40 -14.88
C SER A 131 -0.29 21.18 -13.61
N LEU A 132 -0.45 20.51 -12.48
CA LEU A 132 -0.82 21.14 -11.21
C LEU A 132 0.35 21.94 -10.58
N TYR A 133 1.57 21.46 -10.76
CA TYR A 133 2.79 22.02 -10.16
C TYR A 133 3.90 22.13 -11.21
N PRO A 134 3.83 23.11 -12.12
CA PRO A 134 4.75 23.24 -13.28
C PRO A 134 6.23 23.31 -12.89
N ASN A 135 6.54 23.86 -11.72
CA ASN A 135 7.90 24.01 -11.20
C ASN A 135 8.40 22.77 -10.43
N GLY A 136 7.57 21.76 -10.25
CA GLY A 136 7.95 20.54 -9.55
C GLY A 136 8.73 19.57 -10.45
N THR A 137 9.65 18.81 -9.85
CA THR A 137 10.38 17.74 -10.53
C THR A 137 9.69 16.39 -10.27
N PHE A 138 9.11 15.79 -11.31
CA PHE A 138 8.40 14.52 -11.24
C PHE A 138 9.05 13.48 -12.15
N ILE A 139 9.49 12.36 -11.55
CA ILE A 139 10.15 11.26 -12.26
C ILE A 139 9.24 10.03 -12.24
N ASP A 140 8.81 9.57 -13.41
CA ASP A 140 8.08 8.31 -13.55
C ASP A 140 9.07 7.15 -13.36
N SER A 141 9.17 6.69 -12.13
CA SER A 141 10.01 5.55 -11.73
C SER A 141 9.27 4.22 -11.76
N GLY A 142 7.95 4.22 -11.81
CA GLY A 142 7.11 3.09 -11.45
C GLY A 142 6.90 3.01 -9.92
N TYR A 143 6.44 1.86 -9.44
CA TYR A 143 6.08 1.66 -8.04
C TYR A 143 6.94 0.58 -7.39
N ALA A 144 8.00 0.99 -6.69
CA ALA A 144 9.06 0.11 -6.18
C ALA A 144 8.57 -1.02 -5.25
N LYS A 145 7.47 -0.82 -4.53
CA LYS A 145 6.83 -1.85 -3.71
C LYS A 145 6.49 -3.11 -4.50
N LEU A 146 6.19 -2.97 -5.79
CA LEU A 146 5.81 -4.10 -6.64
C LEU A 146 7.01 -4.81 -7.27
N ASP A 147 8.20 -4.20 -7.27
CA ASP A 147 9.38 -4.81 -7.89
C ASP A 147 9.61 -6.27 -7.49
N PRO A 148 9.48 -6.66 -6.19
CA PRO A 148 9.68 -8.04 -5.77
C PRO A 148 8.74 -9.06 -6.42
N LEU A 149 7.57 -8.64 -6.90
CA LEU A 149 6.61 -9.50 -7.60
C LEU A 149 7.03 -9.78 -9.05
N PHE A 150 7.79 -8.87 -9.66
CA PHE A 150 8.20 -8.94 -11.06
C PHE A 150 9.64 -9.44 -11.24
N ASP A 151 10.52 -9.21 -10.25
CA ASP A 151 11.88 -9.78 -10.23
C ASP A 151 11.95 -11.10 -9.46
N TYR A 152 10.81 -11.65 -9.02
CA TYR A 152 10.66 -12.91 -8.28
C TYR A 152 11.41 -12.96 -6.95
N SER A 153 11.77 -11.82 -6.38
CA SER A 153 12.43 -11.73 -5.07
C SER A 153 11.45 -11.61 -3.89
N VAL A 154 10.15 -11.68 -4.15
CA VAL A 154 9.11 -11.67 -3.11
C VAL A 154 9.27 -12.87 -2.18
N GLU A 155 9.05 -12.65 -0.88
CA GLU A 155 9.01 -13.75 0.09
C GLU A 155 7.89 -14.73 -0.27
N LYS A 156 8.26 -16.01 -0.44
CA LYS A 156 7.30 -17.06 -0.78
C LYS A 156 6.57 -17.52 0.47
N ILE A 157 5.27 -17.32 0.50
CA ILE A 157 4.38 -17.87 1.52
C ILE A 157 3.95 -19.28 1.09
N SER A 158 4.09 -20.27 2.00
CA SER A 158 3.50 -21.60 1.80
C SER A 158 2.08 -21.59 2.40
N LEU A 159 1.08 -21.98 1.61
CA LEU A 159 -0.31 -22.10 2.08
C LEU A 159 -0.43 -23.13 3.20
N GLU A 160 0.31 -24.24 3.10
CA GLU A 160 0.32 -25.28 4.13
C GLU A 160 0.86 -24.76 5.49
N LYS A 161 1.89 -23.90 5.46
CA LYS A 161 2.41 -23.24 6.69
C LYS A 161 1.40 -22.28 7.30
N LEU A 162 0.48 -21.76 6.50
CA LEU A 162 -0.63 -20.95 6.98
C LEU A 162 -1.83 -21.80 7.48
N GLY A 163 -1.77 -23.12 7.34
CA GLY A 163 -2.86 -24.06 7.67
C GLY A 163 -3.95 -24.10 6.59
N LEU A 164 -3.62 -23.70 5.35
CA LEU A 164 -4.54 -23.65 4.22
C LEU A 164 -4.26 -24.80 3.24
N ASP A 165 -5.28 -25.18 2.46
CA ASP A 165 -5.19 -26.26 1.47
C ASP A 165 -4.53 -25.77 0.17
N PRO A 166 -3.37 -26.32 -0.25
CA PRO A 166 -2.68 -25.86 -1.46
C PRO A 166 -3.44 -26.17 -2.76
N ASN A 167 -4.46 -27.05 -2.72
CA ASN A 167 -5.26 -27.42 -3.89
C ASN A 167 -6.47 -26.51 -4.10
N LYS A 168 -6.79 -25.64 -3.12
CA LYS A 168 -7.91 -24.69 -3.23
C LYS A 168 -7.45 -23.35 -3.76
N ARG A 169 -8.28 -22.71 -4.58
CA ARG A 169 -8.07 -21.32 -4.97
C ARG A 169 -8.10 -20.39 -3.74
N THR A 170 -7.30 -19.37 -3.77
CA THR A 170 -7.09 -18.47 -2.63
C THR A 170 -7.68 -17.09 -2.90
N LEU A 171 -8.63 -16.69 -2.06
CA LEU A 171 -9.17 -15.34 -1.98
C LEU A 171 -8.30 -14.52 -1.02
N LEU A 172 -7.80 -13.37 -1.48
CA LEU A 172 -7.16 -12.38 -0.62
C LEU A 172 -8.15 -11.25 -0.30
N TYR A 173 -8.65 -11.21 0.93
CA TYR A 173 -9.46 -10.10 1.40
C TYR A 173 -8.57 -9.04 2.05
N ALA A 174 -8.38 -7.91 1.35
CA ALA A 174 -7.51 -6.81 1.77
C ALA A 174 -8.31 -5.52 1.99
N PRO A 175 -9.15 -5.45 3.05
CA PRO A 175 -10.00 -4.29 3.31
C PRO A 175 -9.21 -3.11 3.87
N THR A 176 -9.65 -1.88 3.55
CA THR A 176 -9.18 -0.68 4.24
C THR A 176 -9.74 -0.57 5.67
N PHE A 177 -9.21 0.35 6.46
CA PHE A 177 -9.71 0.55 7.83
C PHE A 177 -10.99 1.38 7.91
N TYR A 178 -11.20 2.34 6.95
CA TYR A 178 -12.39 3.19 6.89
C TYR A 178 -12.45 4.04 5.60
N PRO A 179 -13.61 4.12 4.91
CA PRO A 179 -14.75 3.21 5.09
C PRO A 179 -14.36 1.78 4.75
N SER A 180 -15.03 0.78 5.33
CA SER A 180 -14.61 -0.62 5.18
C SER A 180 -15.79 -1.54 4.98
N SER A 181 -15.66 -2.49 4.08
CA SER A 181 -16.63 -3.56 3.86
C SER A 181 -16.69 -4.58 5.00
N ILE A 182 -15.68 -4.66 5.88
CA ILE A 182 -15.67 -5.60 7.04
C ILE A 182 -16.97 -5.48 7.84
N GLU A 183 -17.45 -4.27 8.08
CA GLU A 183 -18.64 -4.04 8.90
C GLU A 183 -19.94 -4.56 8.25
N CYS A 184 -19.97 -4.68 6.92
CA CYS A 184 -21.10 -5.15 6.12
C CYS A 184 -20.93 -6.58 5.59
N MET A 185 -19.72 -7.13 5.67
CA MET A 185 -19.43 -8.51 5.32
C MET A 185 -20.27 -9.47 6.21
N SER A 186 -20.75 -10.58 5.69
CA SER A 186 -21.49 -11.59 6.46
C SER A 186 -20.64 -12.19 7.58
N ASP A 187 -21.28 -12.54 8.70
CA ASP A 187 -20.62 -13.34 9.74
C ASP A 187 -20.36 -14.78 9.25
N HIS A 188 -21.12 -15.24 8.26
CA HIS A 188 -20.95 -16.53 7.58
C HIS A 188 -19.91 -16.51 6.43
N PHE A 189 -19.18 -15.41 6.21
CA PHE A 189 -18.25 -15.24 5.07
C PHE A 189 -17.31 -16.46 4.90
N ALA A 190 -16.74 -16.96 5.98
CA ALA A 190 -15.84 -18.11 5.93
C ALA A 190 -16.54 -19.41 5.51
N TYR A 191 -17.80 -19.58 5.91
CA TYR A 191 -18.63 -20.74 5.56
C TYR A 191 -19.16 -20.65 4.12
N ASP A 192 -19.64 -19.48 3.71
CA ASP A 192 -20.19 -19.25 2.37
C ASP A 192 -19.15 -19.47 1.27
N PHE A 193 -17.86 -19.33 1.60
CA PHE A 193 -16.72 -19.55 0.69
C PHE A 193 -15.81 -20.70 1.16
N ALA A 194 -16.38 -21.79 1.71
CA ALA A 194 -15.63 -22.95 2.23
C ALA A 194 -14.81 -23.68 1.16
N ASP A 195 -15.15 -23.55 -0.11
CA ASP A 195 -14.42 -24.13 -1.24
C ASP A 195 -13.14 -23.37 -1.60
N TYR A 196 -12.92 -22.22 -0.98
CA TYR A 196 -11.72 -21.37 -1.15
C TYR A 196 -10.89 -21.30 0.12
N ASN A 197 -9.60 -21.10 -0.04
CA ASN A 197 -8.79 -20.52 1.02
C ASN A 197 -9.12 -19.02 1.11
N ILE A 198 -9.16 -18.48 2.32
CA ILE A 198 -9.38 -17.06 2.56
C ILE A 198 -8.21 -16.52 3.36
N ILE A 199 -7.38 -15.71 2.73
CA ILE A 199 -6.35 -14.92 3.42
C ILE A 199 -6.94 -13.53 3.68
N ILE A 200 -7.04 -13.14 4.95
CA ILE A 200 -7.48 -11.79 5.32
C ILE A 200 -6.26 -10.99 5.74
N LYS A 201 -6.00 -9.90 5.04
CA LYS A 201 -4.92 -8.94 5.34
C LYS A 201 -5.54 -7.60 5.75
N PRO A 202 -5.92 -7.44 7.03
CA PRO A 202 -6.53 -6.19 7.49
C PRO A 202 -5.54 -5.04 7.41
N HIS A 203 -6.05 -3.83 7.22
CA HIS A 203 -5.20 -2.65 7.34
C HIS A 203 -4.62 -2.57 8.76
N PHE A 204 -3.37 -2.12 8.88
CA PHE A 204 -2.65 -2.02 10.16
C PHE A 204 -3.47 -1.31 11.25
N PHE A 205 -4.18 -0.23 10.92
CA PHE A 205 -5.03 0.49 11.88
C PHE A 205 -6.22 -0.33 12.38
N THR A 206 -6.75 -1.27 11.59
CA THR A 206 -7.79 -2.19 12.04
C THR A 206 -7.31 -3.04 13.21
N LEU A 207 -6.06 -3.48 13.17
CA LEU A 207 -5.43 -4.32 14.19
C LEU A 207 -5.07 -3.52 15.45
N THR A 208 -4.60 -2.27 15.31
CA THR A 208 -3.97 -1.52 16.41
C THR A 208 -4.84 -0.44 17.04
N LYS A 209 -5.73 0.21 16.29
CA LYS A 209 -6.50 1.34 16.85
C LYS A 209 -7.75 0.88 17.62
N PRO A 210 -7.99 1.34 18.86
CA PRO A 210 -9.12 0.92 19.71
C PRO A 210 -10.48 1.05 19.03
N ARG A 211 -10.69 2.10 18.25
CA ARG A 211 -11.96 2.40 17.56
C ARG A 211 -12.43 1.32 16.56
N TYR A 212 -11.56 0.41 16.15
CA TYR A 212 -11.88 -0.69 15.23
C TYR A 212 -12.14 -2.03 15.95
N LYS A 213 -12.47 -2.01 17.24
CA LYS A 213 -12.78 -3.19 18.06
C LYS A 213 -13.86 -4.09 17.41
N LYS A 214 -14.91 -3.50 16.83
CA LYS A 214 -15.98 -4.27 16.16
C LYS A 214 -15.46 -5.05 14.94
N GLN A 215 -14.56 -4.45 14.14
CA GLN A 215 -13.94 -5.13 13.02
C GLN A 215 -13.07 -6.30 13.52
N ARG A 216 -12.25 -6.11 14.56
CA ARG A 216 -11.45 -7.19 15.16
C ARG A 216 -12.28 -8.33 15.72
N PHE A 217 -13.45 -8.05 16.30
CA PHE A 217 -14.37 -9.09 16.77
C PHE A 217 -14.85 -9.99 15.60
N LYS A 218 -15.21 -9.40 14.47
CA LYS A 218 -15.57 -10.13 13.25
C LYS A 218 -14.43 -10.99 12.73
N LEU A 219 -13.23 -10.42 12.64
CA LEU A 219 -12.02 -11.15 12.26
C LEU A 219 -11.77 -12.35 13.16
N ALA A 220 -11.90 -12.19 14.50
CA ALA A 220 -11.74 -13.27 15.45
C ALA A 220 -12.76 -14.40 15.26
N ASN A 221 -13.99 -14.09 14.82
CA ASN A 221 -14.99 -15.11 14.51
C ASN A 221 -14.63 -15.88 13.24
N TRP A 222 -14.24 -15.21 12.16
CA TRP A 222 -13.84 -15.89 10.93
C TRP A 222 -12.57 -16.73 11.10
N LYS A 223 -11.63 -16.32 11.97
CA LYS A 223 -10.39 -17.06 12.27
C LYS A 223 -10.63 -18.47 12.81
N LYS A 224 -11.84 -18.78 13.30
CA LYS A 224 -12.19 -20.13 13.82
C LYS A 224 -12.36 -21.17 12.72
N HIS A 225 -12.47 -20.75 11.46
CA HIS A 225 -12.66 -21.65 10.32
C HIS A 225 -11.31 -22.07 9.73
N THR A 226 -11.21 -23.34 9.35
CA THR A 226 -9.95 -23.96 8.86
C THR A 226 -9.50 -23.43 7.50
N ASN A 227 -10.40 -22.85 6.72
CA ASN A 227 -10.11 -22.22 5.43
C ASN A 227 -9.69 -20.75 5.55
N VAL A 228 -9.52 -20.20 6.77
CA VAL A 228 -9.24 -18.79 6.99
C VAL A 228 -7.89 -18.57 7.67
N TYR A 229 -7.04 -17.79 7.04
CA TYR A 229 -5.84 -17.22 7.65
C TYR A 229 -5.98 -15.72 7.81
N ILE A 230 -5.62 -15.16 8.95
CA ILE A 230 -5.62 -13.73 9.21
C ILE A 230 -4.21 -13.25 9.53
N ALA A 231 -3.69 -12.38 8.68
CA ALA A 231 -2.38 -11.76 8.88
C ALA A 231 -2.39 -10.85 10.12
N ASP A 232 -1.34 -10.96 10.93
CA ASP A 232 -1.14 -10.15 12.12
C ASP A 232 -0.39 -8.84 11.81
N GLU A 233 -0.10 -8.05 12.84
CA GLU A 233 0.56 -6.76 12.72
C GLU A 233 2.03 -6.84 12.29
N ASN A 234 2.72 -7.98 12.49
CA ASN A 234 4.09 -8.18 12.03
C ASN A 234 4.15 -8.38 10.52
N GLN A 235 3.09 -8.89 9.95
CA GLN A 235 2.94 -9.13 8.52
C GLN A 235 2.35 -7.88 7.83
N PHE A 236 2.95 -6.72 8.03
CA PHE A 236 2.42 -5.44 7.52
C PHE A 236 2.57 -5.28 6.00
N ASP A 237 3.46 -6.02 5.34
CA ASP A 237 3.58 -6.05 3.88
C ASP A 237 2.45 -6.89 3.25
N LEU A 238 1.83 -6.35 2.20
CA LEU A 238 0.78 -7.02 1.44
C LEU A 238 1.36 -7.91 0.33
N THR A 239 2.57 -7.59 -0.14
CA THR A 239 3.17 -8.15 -1.35
C THR A 239 3.28 -9.67 -1.35
N PRO A 240 3.71 -10.35 -0.25
CA PRO A 240 3.75 -11.81 -0.21
C PRO A 240 2.38 -12.48 -0.34
N PHE A 241 1.32 -11.84 0.18
CA PHE A 241 -0.06 -12.34 0.06
C PHE A 241 -0.63 -12.14 -1.35
N ILE A 242 -0.29 -11.02 -2.01
CA ILE A 242 -0.61 -10.78 -3.42
C ILE A 242 -0.02 -11.87 -4.31
N ALA A 243 1.20 -12.32 -4.03
CA ALA A 243 1.88 -13.32 -4.82
C ALA A 243 1.13 -14.66 -4.88
N VAL A 244 0.57 -15.11 -3.74
CA VAL A 244 -0.04 -16.45 -3.60
C VAL A 244 -1.54 -16.47 -3.86
N ALA A 245 -2.22 -15.32 -3.89
CA ALA A 245 -3.65 -15.27 -4.08
C ALA A 245 -4.05 -15.33 -5.56
N ASP A 246 -5.23 -15.89 -5.84
CA ASP A 246 -5.83 -15.98 -7.19
C ASP A 246 -6.78 -14.83 -7.48
N ILE A 247 -7.53 -14.39 -6.48
CA ILE A 247 -8.55 -13.34 -6.58
C ILE A 247 -8.41 -12.42 -5.37
N MET A 248 -8.51 -11.10 -5.58
CA MET A 248 -8.57 -10.14 -4.48
C MET A 248 -9.98 -9.61 -4.26
N LEU A 249 -10.39 -9.53 -3.00
CA LEU A 249 -11.52 -8.73 -2.53
C LEU A 249 -10.96 -7.50 -1.79
N SER A 250 -11.36 -6.30 -2.18
CA SER A 250 -10.87 -5.08 -1.51
C SER A 250 -11.89 -3.95 -1.58
N ASP A 251 -11.76 -3.01 -0.66
CA ASP A 251 -12.50 -1.75 -0.67
C ASP A 251 -11.84 -0.73 -1.64
N ALA A 252 -12.22 0.54 -1.60
CA ALA A 252 -11.55 1.61 -2.34
C ALA A 252 -10.12 1.85 -1.79
N SER A 253 -9.18 1.05 -2.23
CA SER A 253 -7.80 0.97 -1.75
C SER A 253 -6.78 0.89 -2.89
N SER A 254 -5.57 1.35 -2.65
CA SER A 254 -4.43 1.15 -3.56
C SER A 254 -4.12 -0.32 -3.81
N ALA A 255 -4.48 -1.21 -2.90
CA ALA A 255 -4.33 -2.66 -3.05
C ALA A 255 -4.97 -3.20 -4.34
N ILE A 256 -6.07 -2.58 -4.79
CA ILE A 256 -6.73 -2.91 -6.06
C ILE A 256 -5.75 -2.81 -7.23
N PHE A 257 -5.06 -1.67 -7.36
CA PHE A 257 -4.09 -1.47 -8.44
C PHE A 257 -2.85 -2.36 -8.26
N GLU A 258 -2.43 -2.59 -7.00
CA GLU A 258 -1.30 -3.46 -6.71
C GLU A 258 -1.55 -4.91 -7.15
N PHE A 259 -2.76 -5.40 -6.93
CA PHE A 259 -3.14 -6.76 -7.34
C PHE A 259 -3.44 -6.86 -8.84
N ALA A 260 -4.16 -5.87 -9.39
CA ALA A 260 -4.46 -5.79 -10.81
C ALA A 260 -3.20 -5.70 -11.68
N ALA A 261 -2.07 -5.20 -11.11
CA ALA A 261 -0.77 -5.16 -11.77
C ALA A 261 -0.23 -6.55 -12.17
N LEU A 262 -0.69 -7.62 -11.50
CA LEU A 262 -0.35 -9.01 -11.84
C LEU A 262 -1.31 -9.64 -12.85
N ASP A 263 -2.19 -8.84 -13.45
CA ASP A 263 -3.27 -9.30 -14.33
C ASP A 263 -4.22 -10.32 -13.68
N LYS A 264 -4.39 -10.21 -12.36
CA LYS A 264 -5.29 -11.05 -11.58
C LYS A 264 -6.61 -10.30 -11.30
N PRO A 265 -7.75 -11.03 -11.24
CA PRO A 265 -9.06 -10.42 -11.05
C PRO A 265 -9.25 -9.83 -9.65
N VAL A 266 -9.90 -8.68 -9.61
CA VAL A 266 -10.23 -7.95 -8.38
C VAL A 266 -11.74 -7.78 -8.26
N ILE A 267 -12.28 -8.10 -7.09
CA ILE A 267 -13.64 -7.78 -6.70
C ILE A 267 -13.62 -6.52 -5.85
N TRP A 268 -14.23 -5.46 -6.34
CA TRP A 268 -14.38 -4.22 -5.58
C TRP A 268 -15.60 -4.32 -4.67
N CYS A 269 -15.35 -4.41 -3.36
CA CYS A 269 -16.40 -4.43 -2.33
C CYS A 269 -16.93 -3.00 -2.11
N ASP A 270 -17.83 -2.54 -2.98
CA ASP A 270 -18.43 -1.21 -2.90
C ASP A 270 -19.68 -1.20 -2.01
N PHE A 271 -19.57 -1.87 -0.85
CA PHE A 271 -20.58 -1.92 0.19
C PHE A 271 -19.95 -1.65 1.56
N TYR A 272 -20.28 -0.53 2.15
CA TYR A 272 -19.73 -0.13 3.45
C TYR A 272 -20.69 0.77 4.22
N LYS A 273 -20.54 0.77 5.54
CA LYS A 273 -21.34 1.57 6.44
C LYS A 273 -20.60 2.84 6.81
N LEU A 274 -21.08 3.97 6.34
CA LEU A 274 -20.51 5.26 6.70
C LEU A 274 -20.86 5.64 8.13
N ARG A 275 -19.92 6.24 8.84
CA ARG A 275 -20.17 6.90 10.13
C ARG A 275 -21.07 8.11 9.94
N TRP A 276 -21.76 8.51 10.99
CA TRP A 276 -22.69 9.65 10.97
C TRP A 276 -22.02 10.93 10.43
N SER A 277 -20.78 11.18 10.87
CA SER A 277 -19.97 12.32 10.42
C SER A 277 -19.58 12.35 8.95
N TYR A 278 -20.02 11.37 8.15
CA TYR A 278 -19.79 11.24 6.71
C TYR A 278 -21.07 11.05 5.91
N ARG A 279 -22.26 11.23 6.56
CA ARG A 279 -23.57 11.05 5.92
C ARG A 279 -24.27 12.38 5.71
N GLY A 280 -25.28 12.40 4.82
CA GLY A 280 -26.10 13.55 4.56
C GLY A 280 -25.27 14.79 4.18
N ILE A 281 -25.46 15.88 4.88
CA ILE A 281 -24.75 17.15 4.68
C ILE A 281 -23.23 17.03 4.83
N PHE A 282 -22.71 16.00 5.51
CA PHE A 282 -21.28 15.74 5.69
C PHE A 282 -20.67 14.81 4.64
N SER A 283 -21.43 14.42 3.61
CA SER A 283 -20.95 13.52 2.54
C SER A 283 -19.77 14.09 1.74
N PHE A 284 -19.64 15.42 1.69
CA PHE A 284 -18.50 16.10 1.08
C PHE A 284 -17.14 15.67 1.65
N ARG A 285 -17.10 15.26 2.94
CA ARG A 285 -15.88 14.77 3.59
C ARG A 285 -15.38 13.45 3.00
N LEU A 286 -16.28 12.61 2.49
CA LEU A 286 -15.89 11.39 1.78
C LEU A 286 -15.48 11.71 0.34
N LYS A 287 -16.28 12.54 -0.34
CA LYS A 287 -15.99 12.97 -1.71
C LYS A 287 -14.63 13.66 -1.83
N GLY A 288 -14.29 14.54 -0.86
CA GLY A 288 -12.99 15.22 -0.83
C GLY A 288 -11.79 14.33 -0.49
N ARG A 289 -12.00 13.03 -0.17
CA ARG A 289 -10.91 12.06 0.05
C ARG A 289 -10.58 11.24 -1.18
N LEU A 290 -11.54 11.09 -2.08
CA LEU A 290 -11.42 10.32 -3.31
C LEU A 290 -11.17 11.28 -4.47
N ASP A 291 -10.29 10.90 -5.34
CA ASP A 291 -10.03 11.57 -6.60
C ASP A 291 -10.90 10.99 -7.71
N ASP A 292 -11.10 11.74 -8.78
CA ASP A 292 -11.90 11.32 -9.93
C ASP A 292 -11.37 10.04 -10.57
N ASP A 293 -10.08 9.75 -10.41
CA ASP A 293 -9.47 8.49 -10.89
C ASP A 293 -10.15 7.22 -10.32
N ILE A 294 -11.07 7.34 -9.33
CA ILE A 294 -11.84 6.20 -8.83
C ILE A 294 -12.72 5.55 -9.90
N HIS A 295 -13.10 6.29 -10.95
CA HIS A 295 -13.89 5.74 -12.04
C HIS A 295 -13.18 4.56 -12.74
N TYR A 296 -11.84 4.53 -12.74
CA TYR A 296 -11.07 3.41 -13.29
C TYR A 296 -11.33 2.07 -12.59
N PHE A 297 -11.85 2.08 -11.36
CA PHE A 297 -12.22 0.81 -10.69
C PHE A 297 -13.31 0.06 -11.47
N ASN A 298 -14.26 0.78 -12.09
CA ASN A 298 -15.30 0.17 -12.91
C ASN A 298 -14.77 -0.46 -14.20
N GLU A 299 -13.54 -0.10 -14.61
CA GLU A 299 -12.91 -0.61 -15.82
C GLU A 299 -11.96 -1.79 -15.57
N ILE A 300 -11.57 -2.03 -14.31
CA ILE A 300 -10.58 -3.06 -13.95
C ILE A 300 -11.06 -4.05 -12.90
N CYS A 301 -12.20 -3.80 -12.25
CA CYS A 301 -12.71 -4.61 -11.15
C CYS A 301 -14.14 -5.08 -11.39
N TYR A 302 -14.51 -6.19 -10.77
CA TYR A 302 -15.88 -6.65 -10.64
C TYR A 302 -16.55 -5.95 -9.46
N PRO A 303 -17.52 -5.03 -9.66
CA PRO A 303 -18.13 -4.29 -8.56
C PRO A 303 -19.20 -5.13 -7.85
N ALA A 304 -18.98 -5.42 -6.56
CA ALA A 304 -20.00 -5.96 -5.67
C ALA A 304 -20.62 -4.81 -4.88
N LYS A 305 -21.92 -4.57 -5.06
CA LYS A 305 -22.68 -3.52 -4.36
C LYS A 305 -23.25 -4.01 -3.02
N HIS A 306 -23.36 -5.32 -2.87
CA HIS A 306 -23.84 -6.01 -1.68
C HIS A 306 -23.00 -7.26 -1.43
N TYR A 307 -23.03 -7.76 -0.19
CA TYR A 307 -22.35 -9.02 0.15
C TYR A 307 -22.81 -10.18 -0.73
N GLN A 308 -24.10 -10.23 -1.02
CA GLN A 308 -24.72 -11.30 -1.83
C GLN A 308 -24.19 -11.36 -3.27
N ASP A 309 -23.64 -10.26 -3.78
CA ASP A 309 -23.10 -10.22 -5.13
C ASP A 309 -21.73 -10.95 -5.22
N LEU A 310 -21.04 -11.17 -4.09
CA LEU A 310 -19.66 -11.69 -4.09
C LEU A 310 -19.53 -13.03 -4.81
N ALA A 311 -20.42 -13.99 -4.52
CA ALA A 311 -20.34 -15.31 -5.14
C ALA A 311 -20.45 -15.24 -6.67
N ASN A 312 -21.36 -14.41 -7.18
CA ASN A 312 -21.53 -14.20 -8.61
C ASN A 312 -20.30 -13.49 -9.22
N MET A 313 -19.77 -12.43 -8.58
CA MET A 313 -18.60 -11.72 -9.06
C MET A 313 -17.35 -12.61 -9.08
N ILE A 314 -17.14 -13.44 -8.05
CA ILE A 314 -16.04 -14.41 -8.00
C ILE A 314 -16.19 -15.45 -9.12
N SER A 315 -17.40 -15.95 -9.38
CA SER A 315 -17.65 -16.87 -10.48
C SER A 315 -17.36 -16.24 -11.86
N GLN A 316 -17.83 -15.01 -12.09
CA GLN A 316 -17.59 -14.27 -13.33
C GLN A 316 -16.11 -13.91 -13.53
N SER A 317 -15.34 -13.79 -12.47
CA SER A 317 -13.91 -13.49 -12.51
C SER A 317 -13.04 -14.72 -12.78
N SER A 318 -13.64 -15.86 -13.13
CA SER A 318 -12.86 -17.05 -13.51
C SER A 318 -12.05 -16.79 -14.78
N TYR A 319 -10.91 -17.47 -14.93
CA TYR A 319 -9.88 -17.18 -15.93
C TYR A 319 -10.39 -17.15 -17.38
N GLU A 320 -11.41 -17.94 -17.69
CA GLU A 320 -11.96 -18.07 -19.06
C GLU A 320 -12.94 -16.95 -19.42
N SER A 321 -13.46 -16.23 -18.43
CA SER A 321 -14.50 -15.22 -18.61
C SER A 321 -14.12 -13.83 -18.09
N ASP A 322 -12.83 -13.58 -17.82
CA ASP A 322 -12.37 -12.31 -17.23
C ASP A 322 -12.46 -11.15 -18.24
N VAL A 323 -13.61 -10.50 -18.24
CA VAL A 323 -13.94 -9.38 -19.15
C VAL A 323 -13.09 -8.12 -18.94
N PHE A 324 -12.40 -8.01 -17.80
CA PHE A 324 -11.56 -6.83 -17.48
C PHE A 324 -10.09 -7.00 -17.82
N LYS A 325 -9.65 -8.15 -18.31
CA LYS A 325 -8.25 -8.47 -18.55
C LYS A 325 -7.55 -7.45 -19.44
N GLU A 326 -8.13 -7.14 -20.61
CA GLU A 326 -7.54 -6.17 -21.55
C GLU A 326 -7.49 -4.76 -20.96
N ASN A 327 -8.56 -4.33 -20.29
CA ASN A 327 -8.60 -3.03 -19.62
C ASN A 327 -7.57 -2.94 -18.50
N ARG A 328 -7.40 -4.01 -17.68
CA ARG A 328 -6.35 -4.03 -16.66
C ARG A 328 -4.98 -3.83 -17.26
N ALA A 329 -4.61 -4.60 -18.29
CA ALA A 329 -3.30 -4.48 -18.94
C ALA A 329 -3.02 -3.05 -19.44
N ARG A 330 -4.02 -2.42 -20.06
CA ARG A 330 -3.93 -1.03 -20.56
C ARG A 330 -3.82 -0.01 -19.44
N LEU A 331 -4.74 -0.08 -18.46
CA LEU A 331 -4.87 0.93 -17.41
C LEU A 331 -3.77 0.83 -16.35
N ILE A 332 -3.33 -0.37 -16.00
CA ILE A 332 -2.22 -0.55 -15.06
C ILE A 332 -0.95 0.09 -15.61
N LYS A 333 -0.64 -0.10 -16.90
CA LYS A 333 0.51 0.57 -17.53
C LYS A 333 0.41 2.10 -17.46
N LEU A 334 -0.80 2.65 -17.59
CA LEU A 334 -1.05 4.09 -17.52
C LEU A 334 -0.95 4.62 -16.08
N LEU A 335 -1.53 3.91 -15.10
CA LEU A 335 -1.77 4.38 -13.74
C LEU A 335 -0.68 3.97 -12.74
N ALA A 336 -0.04 2.83 -12.96
CA ALA A 336 0.98 2.28 -12.06
C ALA A 336 2.38 2.20 -12.71
N GLY A 337 2.49 2.52 -13.99
CA GLY A 337 3.75 2.60 -14.73
C GLY A 337 4.26 1.25 -15.24
N LYS A 338 5.57 1.14 -15.39
CA LYS A 338 6.22 -0.08 -15.89
C LYS A 338 6.28 -1.14 -14.81
N MET A 339 5.73 -2.32 -15.09
CA MET A 339 5.76 -3.49 -14.22
C MET A 339 6.91 -4.43 -14.64
N ASP A 340 8.15 -3.98 -14.46
CA ASP A 340 9.36 -4.69 -14.93
C ASP A 340 10.36 -5.02 -13.79
N GLY A 341 9.98 -4.78 -12.53
CA GLY A 341 10.84 -5.04 -11.37
C GLY A 341 12.04 -4.10 -11.23
N LEU A 342 12.05 -2.97 -11.95
CA LEU A 342 13.19 -2.06 -12.03
C LEU A 342 12.89 -0.65 -11.47
N SER A 343 11.76 -0.46 -10.78
CA SER A 343 11.41 0.86 -10.23
C SER A 343 12.42 1.33 -9.17
N ALA A 344 12.82 0.43 -8.28
CA ALA A 344 13.84 0.71 -7.26
C ALA A 344 15.21 1.04 -7.88
N GLU A 345 15.57 0.38 -8.98
CA GLU A 345 16.80 0.66 -9.72
C GLU A 345 16.79 2.07 -10.33
N ARG A 346 15.67 2.46 -10.96
CA ARG A 346 15.51 3.82 -11.51
C ARG A 346 15.64 4.89 -10.45
N ILE A 347 15.02 4.66 -9.28
CA ILE A 347 15.11 5.58 -8.13
C ILE A 347 16.55 5.66 -7.65
N ALA A 348 17.23 4.51 -7.42
CA ALA A 348 18.60 4.49 -6.95
C ALA A 348 19.56 5.22 -7.91
N ASN A 349 19.45 4.97 -9.22
CA ASN A 349 20.27 5.64 -10.23
C ASN A 349 20.04 7.16 -10.22
N TYR A 350 18.79 7.61 -10.18
CA TYR A 350 18.49 9.04 -10.10
C TYR A 350 19.13 9.71 -8.88
N LEU A 351 19.06 9.05 -7.70
CA LEU A 351 19.67 9.58 -6.48
C LEU A 351 21.21 9.67 -6.59
N GLU A 352 21.84 8.70 -7.26
CA GLU A 352 23.30 8.71 -7.49
C GLU A 352 23.73 9.80 -8.45
N GLU A 353 23.04 9.94 -9.58
CA GLU A 353 23.33 10.94 -10.62
C GLU A 353 23.12 12.37 -10.14
N ASN A 354 22.27 12.55 -9.14
CA ASN A 354 21.93 13.85 -8.57
C ASN A 354 22.42 14.00 -7.12
N LYS A 355 23.55 13.37 -6.75
CA LYS A 355 24.17 13.49 -5.44
C LYS A 355 24.60 14.93 -5.11
#